data_4bc9acdae3e2e636e3f846710972fc5b
#
_entry.id   4bc9acdae3e2e636e3f846710972fc5b
#
_cell.length_a   1.000
_cell.length_b   1.000
_cell.length_c   1.000
_cell.angle_alpha   90.00
_cell.angle_beta   90.00
_cell.angle_gamma   90.00
#
_symmetry.space_group_name_H-M   'P 1'
#
loop_
_entity.id
_entity.type
_entity.pdbx_description
1 polymer ?
#
loop_
_entity_poly.entity_id
_entity_poly.type
_entity_poly.pdbx_seq_one_letter_code
_entity_poly.pdbx_strand_id
1 'polypeptide(L)'
;MRINNNMSAVITNKQLLRTENNLTKSMERLSSGLKINHAKDNPAGMAISNKMQAQIDALDRASSNASDGTSVLQIADGALNETSAILQRMRELSVQAANGTNSLEDKQAIQDEIEALKEEVNRISKDTEYNSKSLLDGSLDTRVYTDNANVSRVNVSDYVNPGKYEINIKTAATKATDTATDVGINSTGTGAIGASGTISINGSSVDIDANDTMAEVYEKIRAAAEVGEAEMKTDDGKFTGLQASRYGSSASLVLTFSGKDGVTTTADFAAALGYTADLTTDAKTGTMTYDAAKAGKAGTDVQVELSVGTAIGTTDTSIFSSTATVATDGNRVTITDRDGFSMSFLAKEGKTGKTVFDVTDIGNMTLHIGANEHQNMDVRIQEISCETLYIDDLDVTTVTGADRAISALDDAIAMVSDARSKIGAYENRLEYATSSLDTFEENMTDAMSRLTDVDMAEEMTNYTQYNVLQQAGVSVLSQANDLPQNVLSLLQ
;
A
#
# COMPACT_ATOMS: atom_id res chain seq x y z
N MET A 1 79.17 -57.04 -3.52
CA MET A 1 78.65 -55.71 -3.22
C MET A 1 79.13 -54.76 -4.30
N ARG A 2 78.27 -53.87 -4.86
CA ARG A 2 78.71 -52.90 -5.86
C ARG A 2 79.10 -51.60 -5.09
N ILE A 3 80.36 -51.27 -5.05
CA ILE A 3 80.87 -50.12 -4.27
C ILE A 3 80.51 -48.75 -4.92
N ASN A 4 80.40 -48.73 -6.26
CA ASN A 4 80.07 -47.48 -6.99
C ASN A 4 78.63 -47.06 -6.89
N ASN A 5 77.67 -47.84 -6.39
CA ASN A 5 76.28 -47.49 -6.22
C ASN A 5 75.78 -48.01 -4.87
N ASN A 6 75.65 -47.06 -3.88
CA ASN A 6 75.13 -47.36 -2.56
C ASN A 6 73.59 -47.34 -2.57
N MET A 7 72.99 -48.52 -2.94
CA MET A 7 71.52 -48.65 -3.03
C MET A 7 70.78 -48.39 -1.71
N SER A 8 71.40 -48.73 -0.57
CA SER A 8 70.83 -48.47 0.76
C SER A 8 70.73 -46.97 1.05
N ALA A 9 71.77 -46.19 0.72
CA ALA A 9 71.77 -44.75 0.87
C ALA A 9 70.73 -44.11 -0.08
N VAL A 10 70.62 -44.58 -1.32
CA VAL A 10 69.62 -44.06 -2.29
C VAL A 10 68.16 -44.31 -1.81
N ILE A 11 67.91 -45.52 -1.29
CA ILE A 11 66.58 -45.87 -0.74
C ILE A 11 66.24 -44.99 0.50
N THR A 12 67.22 -44.88 1.41
CA THR A 12 67.05 -44.06 2.65
C THR A 12 66.83 -42.57 2.30
N ASN A 13 67.63 -42.01 1.36
CA ASN A 13 67.46 -40.68 0.90
C ASN A 13 66.07 -40.43 0.26
N LYS A 14 65.61 -41.38 -0.58
CA LYS A 14 64.24 -41.28 -1.14
C LYS A 14 63.16 -41.33 -0.05
N GLN A 15 63.36 -42.14 1.00
CA GLN A 15 62.44 -42.18 2.13
C GLN A 15 62.49 -40.91 2.97
N LEU A 16 63.71 -40.32 3.18
CA LEU A 16 63.89 -39.07 3.87
C LEU A 16 63.16 -37.93 3.15
N LEU A 17 63.34 -37.79 1.83
CA LEU A 17 62.62 -36.80 1.02
C LEU A 17 61.07 -36.96 1.10
N ARG A 18 60.58 -38.19 1.15
CA ARG A 18 59.13 -38.41 1.38
C ARG A 18 58.65 -37.95 2.75
N THR A 19 59.44 -38.24 3.79
CA THR A 19 59.14 -37.82 5.16
C THR A 19 59.17 -36.31 5.29
N GLU A 20 60.14 -35.63 4.67
CA GLU A 20 60.28 -34.19 4.63
C GLU A 20 59.08 -33.53 3.91
N ASN A 21 58.64 -34.07 2.79
CA ASN A 21 57.44 -33.61 2.10
C ASN A 21 56.18 -33.77 2.94
N ASN A 22 56.04 -34.88 3.69
CA ASN A 22 54.90 -35.12 4.57
C ASN A 22 54.94 -34.16 5.79
N LEU A 23 56.13 -33.90 6.35
CA LEU A 23 56.35 -32.95 7.44
C LEU A 23 55.94 -31.54 7.01
N THR A 24 56.38 -31.11 5.82
CA THR A 24 56.03 -29.79 5.25
C THR A 24 54.53 -29.65 5.07
N LYS A 25 53.85 -30.68 4.54
CA LYS A 25 52.38 -30.68 4.40
C LYS A 25 51.68 -30.64 5.76
N SER A 26 52.17 -31.38 6.75
CA SER A 26 51.58 -31.35 8.10
C SER A 26 51.76 -29.97 8.75
N MET A 27 52.93 -29.32 8.59
CA MET A 27 53.17 -27.96 9.03
C MET A 27 52.23 -26.98 8.35
N GLU A 28 52.02 -27.10 7.04
CA GLU A 28 51.11 -26.24 6.29
C GLU A 28 49.65 -26.37 6.79
N ARG A 29 49.16 -27.59 7.04
CA ARG A 29 47.85 -27.86 7.60
C ARG A 29 47.67 -27.32 9.01
N LEU A 30 48.68 -27.49 9.88
CA LEU A 30 48.69 -26.96 11.22
C LEU A 30 48.71 -25.43 11.24
N SER A 31 49.42 -24.81 10.29
CA SER A 31 49.52 -23.37 10.17
C SER A 31 48.23 -22.72 9.63
N SER A 32 47.55 -23.38 8.69
CA SER A 32 46.33 -22.89 8.08
C SER A 32 45.05 -23.28 8.85
N GLY A 33 45.13 -24.37 9.64
CA GLY A 33 43.96 -24.98 10.26
C GLY A 33 43.12 -25.80 9.29
N LEU A 34 43.55 -25.91 8.02
CA LEU A 34 42.78 -26.55 6.96
C LEU A 34 43.43 -27.86 6.48
N LYS A 35 42.58 -28.86 6.27
CA LYS A 35 42.98 -30.15 5.69
C LYS A 35 43.25 -30.05 4.18
N ILE A 36 42.51 -29.15 3.48
CA ILE A 36 42.59 -28.91 2.04
C ILE A 36 43.09 -27.52 1.79
N ASN A 37 44.39 -27.34 1.54
CA ASN A 37 44.99 -26.03 1.25
C ASN A 37 45.14 -25.79 -0.24
N HIS A 38 45.38 -26.83 -1.02
CA HIS A 38 45.61 -26.75 -2.46
C HIS A 38 44.72 -27.70 -3.24
N ALA A 39 44.37 -27.32 -4.48
CA ALA A 39 43.57 -28.17 -5.37
C ALA A 39 44.17 -29.57 -5.57
N LYS A 40 45.50 -29.72 -5.45
CA LYS A 40 46.21 -31.01 -5.53
C LYS A 40 45.91 -31.96 -4.35
N ASP A 41 45.50 -31.42 -3.20
CA ASP A 41 45.23 -32.22 -1.99
C ASP A 41 43.89 -32.97 -2.12
N ASN A 42 42.86 -32.28 -2.56
CA ASN A 42 41.56 -32.87 -2.90
C ASN A 42 40.79 -31.95 -3.88
N PRO A 43 40.89 -32.20 -5.22
CA PRO A 43 40.24 -31.33 -6.21
C PRO A 43 38.70 -31.27 -6.06
N ALA A 44 38.07 -32.37 -5.74
CA ALA A 44 36.63 -32.48 -5.55
C ALA A 44 36.19 -31.74 -4.26
N GLY A 45 36.92 -31.96 -3.16
CA GLY A 45 36.68 -31.29 -1.90
C GLY A 45 36.83 -29.75 -2.01
N MET A 46 37.87 -29.29 -2.71
CA MET A 46 38.08 -27.85 -2.96
C MET A 46 36.94 -27.21 -3.77
N ALA A 47 36.48 -27.93 -4.83
CA ALA A 47 35.36 -27.43 -5.64
C ALA A 47 34.06 -27.35 -4.84
N ILE A 48 33.79 -28.33 -3.96
CA ILE A 48 32.61 -28.33 -3.08
C ILE A 48 32.75 -27.23 -2.01
N SER A 49 33.92 -27.08 -1.39
CA SER A 49 34.17 -26.04 -0.37
C SER A 49 33.99 -24.64 -0.94
N ASN A 50 34.53 -24.34 -2.13
CA ASN A 50 34.34 -23.06 -2.79
C ASN A 50 32.88 -22.77 -3.10
N LYS A 51 32.10 -23.79 -3.49
CA LYS A 51 30.65 -23.64 -3.70
C LYS A 51 29.91 -23.41 -2.41
N MET A 52 30.28 -24.13 -1.33
CA MET A 52 29.69 -23.92 0.00
C MET A 52 29.99 -22.51 0.55
N GLN A 53 31.24 -22.04 0.40
CA GLN A 53 31.61 -20.68 0.80
C GLN A 53 30.80 -19.63 0.05
N ALA A 54 30.66 -19.77 -1.25
CA ALA A 54 29.84 -18.84 -2.05
C ALA A 54 28.34 -18.87 -1.63
N GLN A 55 27.85 -20.03 -1.17
CA GLN A 55 26.47 -20.13 -0.65
C GLN A 55 26.36 -19.50 0.75
N ILE A 56 27.34 -19.67 1.62
CA ILE A 56 27.39 -19.03 2.95
C ILE A 56 27.39 -17.51 2.79
N ASP A 57 28.28 -16.98 1.93
CA ASP A 57 28.35 -15.54 1.67
C ASP A 57 27.04 -14.99 1.08
N ALA A 58 26.34 -15.78 0.26
CA ALA A 58 25.03 -15.42 -0.29
C ALA A 58 23.90 -15.47 0.77
N LEU A 59 23.94 -16.44 1.71
CA LEU A 59 22.99 -16.53 2.82
C LEU A 59 23.15 -15.36 3.79
N ASP A 60 24.38 -14.98 4.15
CA ASP A 60 24.66 -13.79 4.98
C ASP A 60 24.10 -12.51 4.33
N ARG A 61 24.28 -12.36 3.01
CA ARG A 61 23.68 -11.24 2.27
C ARG A 61 22.16 -11.30 2.23
N ALA A 62 21.58 -12.47 2.08
CA ALA A 62 20.12 -12.64 2.09
C ALA A 62 19.53 -12.33 3.48
N SER A 63 20.19 -12.72 4.57
CA SER A 63 19.81 -12.37 5.94
C SER A 63 19.90 -10.84 6.16
N SER A 64 20.98 -10.20 5.67
CA SER A 64 21.09 -8.73 5.70
C SER A 64 19.96 -8.05 4.92
N ASN A 65 19.65 -8.52 3.71
CA ASN A 65 18.55 -7.98 2.90
C ASN A 65 17.18 -8.14 3.57
N ALA A 66 16.94 -9.26 4.26
CA ALA A 66 15.72 -9.48 5.01
C ALA A 66 15.61 -8.51 6.20
N SER A 67 16.71 -8.25 6.90
CA SER A 67 16.78 -7.27 7.99
C SER A 67 16.54 -5.84 7.51
N ASP A 68 17.11 -5.47 6.35
CA ASP A 68 16.83 -4.17 5.71
C ASP A 68 15.35 -4.06 5.34
N GLY A 69 14.77 -5.12 4.76
CA GLY A 69 13.33 -5.19 4.47
C GLY A 69 12.45 -5.01 5.70
N THR A 70 12.80 -5.65 6.81
CA THR A 70 12.09 -5.47 8.10
C THR A 70 12.17 -4.03 8.58
N SER A 71 13.33 -3.38 8.44
CA SER A 71 13.49 -1.96 8.81
C SER A 71 12.60 -1.03 8.00
N VAL A 72 12.45 -1.28 6.70
CA VAL A 72 11.53 -0.53 5.81
C VAL A 72 10.09 -0.70 6.29
N LEU A 73 9.67 -1.93 6.58
CA LEU A 73 8.31 -2.21 7.03
C LEU A 73 7.99 -1.56 8.37
N GLN A 74 8.93 -1.56 9.32
CA GLN A 74 8.78 -0.90 10.61
C GLN A 74 8.62 0.61 10.49
N ILE A 75 9.32 1.26 9.54
CA ILE A 75 9.13 2.67 9.26
C ILE A 75 7.73 2.93 8.71
N ALA A 76 7.27 2.09 7.77
CA ALA A 76 5.93 2.20 7.22
C ALA A 76 4.84 1.96 8.29
N ASP A 77 4.98 0.92 9.15
CA ASP A 77 4.03 0.66 10.24
C ASP A 77 4.00 1.82 11.25
N GLY A 78 5.16 2.40 11.58
CA GLY A 78 5.24 3.57 12.44
C GLY A 78 4.43 4.75 11.89
N ALA A 79 4.59 5.07 10.61
CA ALA A 79 3.84 6.12 9.93
C ALA A 79 2.33 5.83 9.87
N LEU A 80 1.95 4.57 9.60
CA LEU A 80 0.55 4.15 9.61
C LEU A 80 -0.07 4.19 11.00
N ASN A 81 0.71 3.96 12.04
CA ASN A 81 0.25 4.10 13.43
C ASN A 81 -0.10 5.56 13.76
N GLU A 82 0.74 6.52 13.35
CA GLU A 82 0.45 7.95 13.49
C GLU A 82 -0.79 8.34 12.66
N THR A 83 -0.89 7.87 11.42
CA THR A 83 -2.07 8.10 10.58
C THR A 83 -3.34 7.57 11.25
N SER A 84 -3.30 6.38 11.85
CA SER A 84 -4.43 5.81 12.59
C SER A 84 -4.84 6.68 13.79
N ALA A 85 -3.88 7.24 14.51
CA ALA A 85 -4.15 8.16 15.63
C ALA A 85 -4.80 9.45 15.16
N ILE A 86 -4.34 10.01 14.04
CA ILE A 86 -4.94 11.19 13.41
C ILE A 86 -6.39 10.91 12.98
N LEU A 87 -6.64 9.79 12.30
CA LEU A 87 -8.00 9.40 11.88
C LEU A 87 -8.94 9.22 13.10
N GLN A 88 -8.47 8.63 14.18
CA GLN A 88 -9.23 8.53 15.43
C GLN A 88 -9.55 9.92 15.99
N ARG A 89 -8.60 10.84 15.97
CA ARG A 89 -8.83 12.24 16.38
C ARG A 89 -9.86 12.95 15.50
N MET A 90 -9.77 12.78 14.18
CA MET A 90 -10.76 13.32 13.25
C MET A 90 -12.16 12.75 13.53
N ARG A 91 -12.24 11.46 13.87
CA ARG A 91 -13.49 10.79 14.25
C ARG A 91 -14.07 11.38 15.55
N GLU A 92 -13.26 11.63 16.56
CA GLU A 92 -13.69 12.29 17.80
C GLU A 92 -14.26 13.69 17.50
N LEU A 93 -13.57 14.47 16.67
CA LEU A 93 -14.02 15.80 16.23
C LEU A 93 -15.34 15.72 15.46
N SER A 94 -15.50 14.73 14.58
CA SER A 94 -16.75 14.51 13.84
C SER A 94 -17.92 14.17 14.78
N VAL A 95 -17.69 13.33 15.81
CA VAL A 95 -18.70 13.04 16.84
C VAL A 95 -19.04 14.30 17.64
N GLN A 96 -18.05 15.13 17.94
CA GLN A 96 -18.28 16.43 18.61
C GLN A 96 -19.11 17.36 17.72
N ALA A 97 -18.82 17.44 16.43
CA ALA A 97 -19.55 18.29 15.47
C ALA A 97 -20.98 17.82 15.24
N ALA A 98 -21.24 16.51 15.30
CA ALA A 98 -22.59 15.92 15.18
C ALA A 98 -23.55 16.36 16.30
N ASN A 99 -23.00 16.89 17.42
CA ASN A 99 -23.84 17.34 18.53
C ASN A 99 -24.61 18.61 18.13
N GLY A 100 -25.94 18.56 18.20
CA GLY A 100 -26.84 19.65 17.88
C GLY A 100 -26.75 20.88 18.82
N THR A 101 -25.95 20.81 19.91
CA THR A 101 -25.72 21.95 20.81
C THR A 101 -24.65 22.91 20.30
N ASN A 102 -23.84 22.54 19.33
CA ASN A 102 -22.79 23.36 18.77
C ASN A 102 -23.35 24.39 17.80
N SER A 103 -22.85 25.61 17.91
CA SER A 103 -23.15 26.68 16.93
C SER A 103 -22.47 26.39 15.59
N LEU A 104 -22.87 27.09 14.54
CA LEU A 104 -22.23 27.00 13.23
C LEU A 104 -20.76 27.43 13.32
N GLU A 105 -20.44 28.47 14.11
CA GLU A 105 -19.04 28.89 14.32
C GLU A 105 -18.19 27.82 15.01
N ASP A 106 -18.76 27.09 16.00
CA ASP A 106 -18.06 25.98 16.67
C ASP A 106 -17.78 24.85 15.70
N LYS A 107 -18.76 24.51 14.85
CA LYS A 107 -18.58 23.47 13.82
C LYS A 107 -17.55 23.85 12.75
N GLN A 108 -17.54 25.15 12.38
CA GLN A 108 -16.53 25.67 11.46
C GLN A 108 -15.12 25.56 12.05
N ALA A 109 -14.94 25.89 13.34
CA ALA A 109 -13.67 25.71 14.02
C ALA A 109 -13.22 24.23 14.07
N ILE A 110 -14.19 23.29 14.22
CA ILE A 110 -13.92 21.86 14.15
C ILE A 110 -13.53 21.44 12.73
N GLN A 111 -14.19 21.98 11.70
CA GLN A 111 -13.84 21.72 10.31
C GLN A 111 -12.41 22.17 9.99
N ASP A 112 -12.02 23.37 10.47
CA ASP A 112 -10.67 23.89 10.29
C ASP A 112 -9.60 22.96 10.93
N GLU A 113 -9.90 22.37 12.12
CA GLU A 113 -9.02 21.37 12.75
C GLU A 113 -8.96 20.08 11.91
N ILE A 114 -10.08 19.62 11.38
CA ILE A 114 -10.14 18.43 10.50
C ILE A 114 -9.32 18.68 9.21
N GLU A 115 -9.43 19.86 8.59
CA GLU A 115 -8.63 20.21 7.41
C GLU A 115 -7.12 20.18 7.72
N ALA A 116 -6.69 20.72 8.85
CA ALA A 116 -5.29 20.66 9.26
C ALA A 116 -4.82 19.20 9.48
N LEU A 117 -5.67 18.33 10.04
CA LEU A 117 -5.37 16.90 10.22
C LEU A 117 -5.33 16.17 8.88
N LYS A 118 -6.16 16.50 7.91
CA LYS A 118 -6.10 15.99 6.53
C LYS A 118 -4.76 16.34 5.85
N GLU A 119 -4.32 17.61 6.00
CA GLU A 119 -3.01 18.02 5.50
C GLU A 119 -1.88 17.21 6.13
N GLU A 120 -1.97 16.89 7.42
CA GLU A 120 -0.97 16.08 8.13
C GLU A 120 -0.96 14.63 7.64
N VAL A 121 -2.13 14.00 7.40
CA VAL A 121 -2.21 12.67 6.77
C VAL A 121 -1.52 12.67 5.41
N ASN A 122 -1.83 13.66 4.56
CA ASN A 122 -1.21 13.80 3.25
C ASN A 122 0.30 14.07 3.33
N ARG A 123 0.76 14.79 4.37
CA ARG A 123 2.19 15.01 4.62
C ARG A 123 2.89 13.71 5.01
N ILE A 124 2.32 12.93 5.94
CA ILE A 124 2.86 11.63 6.34
C ILE A 124 2.98 10.69 5.12
N SER A 125 1.95 10.66 4.28
CA SER A 125 1.95 9.86 3.05
C SER A 125 3.11 10.19 2.12
N LYS A 126 3.43 11.48 1.96
CA LYS A 126 4.48 11.95 1.05
C LYS A 126 5.89 11.92 1.63
N ASP A 127 6.01 12.24 2.93
CA ASP A 127 7.30 12.43 3.59
C ASP A 127 7.88 11.14 4.17
N THR A 128 7.07 10.07 4.29
CA THR A 128 7.57 8.78 4.78
C THR A 128 8.40 8.10 3.72
N GLU A 129 9.72 8.14 3.90
CA GLU A 129 10.68 7.58 2.96
C GLU A 129 11.74 6.71 3.65
N TYR A 130 12.31 5.77 2.90
CA TYR A 130 13.50 5.02 3.24
C TYR A 130 14.50 5.10 2.09
N ASN A 131 15.70 5.63 2.35
CA ASN A 131 16.75 5.79 1.33
C ASN A 131 16.24 6.49 0.05
N SER A 132 15.51 7.61 0.21
CA SER A 132 14.91 8.43 -0.87
C SER A 132 13.84 7.69 -1.71
N LYS A 133 13.28 6.60 -1.20
CA LYS A 133 12.09 5.93 -1.76
C LYS A 133 10.92 6.19 -0.84
N SER A 134 9.88 6.84 -1.35
CA SER A 134 8.63 7.01 -0.63
C SER A 134 7.97 5.65 -0.42
N LEU A 135 7.35 5.47 0.75
CA LEU A 135 6.76 4.18 1.14
C LEU A 135 5.23 4.18 1.04
N LEU A 136 4.57 5.33 1.26
CA LEU A 136 3.12 5.44 1.40
C LEU A 136 2.46 6.29 0.30
N ASP A 137 3.20 6.70 -0.72
CA ASP A 137 2.74 7.55 -1.83
C ASP A 137 2.20 6.75 -3.04
N GLY A 138 2.01 5.43 -2.89
CA GLY A 138 1.59 4.54 -3.97
C GLY A 138 2.69 4.09 -4.93
N SER A 139 3.93 4.54 -4.73
CA SER A 139 5.06 4.12 -5.58
C SER A 139 5.41 2.64 -5.41
N LEU A 140 5.07 2.05 -4.25
CA LEU A 140 5.25 0.65 -3.90
C LEU A 140 3.97 -0.19 -4.00
N ASP A 141 2.91 0.35 -4.61
CA ASP A 141 1.67 -0.35 -4.88
C ASP A 141 1.53 -0.76 -6.35
N THR A 142 0.57 -1.62 -6.63
CA THR A 142 0.21 -2.02 -8.01
C THR A 142 -0.31 -0.81 -8.78
N ARG A 143 0.27 -0.55 -9.93
CA ARG A 143 -0.17 0.55 -10.80
C ARG A 143 -1.29 0.09 -11.69
N VAL A 144 -2.37 0.88 -11.66
CA VAL A 144 -3.52 0.70 -12.54
C VAL A 144 -3.57 1.85 -13.54
N TYR A 145 -3.53 1.51 -14.82
CA TYR A 145 -3.67 2.47 -15.90
C TYR A 145 -5.07 2.36 -16.50
N THR A 146 -5.70 3.50 -16.76
CA THR A 146 -7.00 3.54 -17.43
C THR A 146 -6.83 4.05 -18.85
N ASP A 147 -7.56 3.47 -19.81
CA ASP A 147 -7.53 3.86 -21.22
C ASP A 147 -8.21 5.21 -21.49
N ASN A 148 -9.04 5.67 -20.55
CA ASN A 148 -9.77 6.92 -20.66
C ASN A 148 -9.97 7.61 -19.31
N ALA A 149 -10.43 8.85 -19.34
CA ALA A 149 -10.65 9.67 -18.15
C ALA A 149 -12.09 9.57 -17.59
N ASN A 150 -12.80 8.47 -17.82
CA ASN A 150 -14.18 8.28 -17.33
C ASN A 150 -14.24 7.94 -15.84
N VAL A 151 -13.11 7.49 -15.29
CA VAL A 151 -12.97 7.08 -13.89
C VAL A 151 -11.81 7.80 -13.22
N SER A 152 -11.82 7.84 -11.93
CA SER A 152 -10.75 8.36 -11.08
C SER A 152 -10.66 7.56 -9.79
N ARG A 153 -9.59 7.74 -9.02
CA ARG A 153 -9.39 7.12 -7.70
C ARG A 153 -9.57 5.61 -7.74
N VAL A 154 -8.79 4.95 -8.60
CA VAL A 154 -8.83 3.49 -8.71
C VAL A 154 -7.98 2.87 -7.61
N ASN A 155 -8.61 2.09 -6.75
CA ASN A 155 -7.97 1.31 -5.71
C ASN A 155 -8.21 -0.19 -5.96
N VAL A 156 -7.18 -1.02 -5.78
CA VAL A 156 -7.23 -2.46 -6.03
C VAL A 156 -6.64 -3.23 -4.85
N SER A 157 -7.26 -4.36 -4.51
CA SER A 157 -6.72 -5.26 -3.48
C SER A 157 -5.54 -6.09 -4.00
N ASP A 158 -4.78 -6.69 -3.08
CA ASP A 158 -3.64 -7.57 -3.40
C ASP A 158 -4.02 -8.84 -4.16
N TYR A 159 -5.31 -9.18 -4.17
CA TYR A 159 -5.85 -10.35 -4.86
C TYR A 159 -6.25 -10.07 -6.31
N VAL A 160 -5.96 -8.85 -6.81
CA VAL A 160 -6.20 -8.49 -8.21
C VAL A 160 -5.00 -8.94 -9.03
N ASN A 161 -5.22 -9.91 -9.91
CA ASN A 161 -4.16 -10.40 -10.79
C ASN A 161 -3.80 -9.35 -11.85
N PRO A 162 -2.52 -9.23 -12.24
CA PRO A 162 -2.12 -8.38 -13.35
C PRO A 162 -2.85 -8.77 -14.63
N GLY A 163 -3.32 -7.76 -15.35
CA GLY A 163 -4.05 -7.95 -16.61
C GLY A 163 -5.08 -6.87 -16.87
N LYS A 164 -5.90 -7.08 -17.89
CA LYS A 164 -6.88 -6.11 -18.35
C LYS A 164 -8.28 -6.44 -17.87
N TYR A 165 -8.96 -5.43 -17.31
CA TYR A 165 -10.31 -5.50 -16.79
C TYR A 165 -11.16 -4.47 -17.54
N GLU A 166 -12.19 -4.89 -18.24
CA GLU A 166 -13.10 -3.99 -18.97
C GLU A 166 -14.42 -3.87 -18.22
N ILE A 167 -14.83 -2.63 -17.97
CA ILE A 167 -16.17 -2.29 -17.50
C ILE A 167 -16.90 -1.45 -18.55
N ASN A 168 -18.22 -1.43 -18.45
CA ASN A 168 -19.05 -0.53 -19.24
C ASN A 168 -19.97 0.28 -18.33
N ILE A 169 -19.73 1.57 -18.22
CA ILE A 169 -20.59 2.51 -17.51
C ILE A 169 -21.81 2.79 -18.38
N LYS A 170 -22.96 2.19 -18.04
CA LYS A 170 -24.22 2.34 -18.79
C LYS A 170 -24.87 3.69 -18.53
N THR A 171 -24.96 4.06 -17.26
CA THR A 171 -25.52 5.35 -16.84
C THR A 171 -24.60 6.00 -15.84
N ALA A 172 -24.34 7.29 -16.01
CA ALA A 172 -23.60 8.08 -15.03
C ALA A 172 -24.49 8.36 -13.82
N ALA A 173 -23.86 8.51 -12.64
CA ALA A 173 -24.56 8.95 -11.47
C ALA A 173 -25.10 10.38 -11.67
N THR A 174 -26.26 10.66 -11.11
CA THR A 174 -26.87 12.01 -11.12
C THR A 174 -27.17 12.49 -9.71
N LYS A 175 -27.13 13.81 -9.52
CA LYS A 175 -27.55 14.46 -8.28
C LYS A 175 -29.06 14.64 -8.28
N ALA A 176 -29.69 14.65 -7.12
CA ALA A 176 -31.08 15.11 -6.99
C ALA A 176 -31.13 16.61 -7.29
N THR A 177 -32.08 17.03 -8.13
CA THR A 177 -32.17 18.43 -8.58
C THR A 177 -33.58 18.96 -8.48
N ASP A 178 -33.67 20.26 -8.33
CA ASP A 178 -34.89 20.98 -8.63
C ASP A 178 -34.73 21.93 -9.82
N THR A 179 -35.76 22.69 -10.11
CA THR A 179 -35.75 23.77 -11.11
C THR A 179 -36.62 24.90 -10.59
N ALA A 180 -36.02 26.04 -10.30
CA ALA A 180 -36.72 27.28 -10.05
C ALA A 180 -36.82 28.09 -11.37
N THR A 181 -37.91 28.81 -11.54
CA THR A 181 -38.03 29.78 -12.62
C THR A 181 -37.19 31.01 -12.28
N ASP A 182 -36.46 31.60 -13.25
CA ASP A 182 -35.69 32.82 -13.03
C ASP A 182 -36.63 33.99 -12.63
N VAL A 183 -36.55 34.39 -11.36
CA VAL A 183 -37.26 35.52 -10.79
C VAL A 183 -36.33 36.69 -10.49
N GLY A 184 -35.08 36.63 -10.96
CA GLY A 184 -34.09 37.70 -10.82
C GLY A 184 -33.28 37.68 -9.51
N ILE A 185 -33.34 36.58 -8.73
CA ILE A 185 -32.51 36.42 -7.54
C ILE A 185 -31.07 36.24 -7.98
N ASN A 186 -30.19 37.15 -7.58
CA ASN A 186 -28.76 37.11 -7.91
C ASN A 186 -27.97 37.91 -6.83
N SER A 187 -26.64 37.71 -6.83
CA SER A 187 -25.72 38.31 -5.84
C SER A 187 -25.61 39.85 -5.87
N THR A 188 -26.20 40.50 -6.87
CA THR A 188 -26.14 41.99 -7.07
C THR A 188 -27.51 42.62 -7.17
N GLY A 189 -28.61 41.87 -7.00
CA GLY A 189 -29.97 42.35 -7.17
C GLY A 189 -30.39 43.30 -6.04
N THR A 190 -30.86 44.51 -6.38
CA THR A 190 -31.28 45.55 -5.43
C THR A 190 -32.79 45.60 -5.24
N GLY A 191 -33.57 44.82 -6.01
CA GLY A 191 -35.03 44.77 -5.85
C GLY A 191 -35.43 43.97 -4.62
N ALA A 192 -36.50 44.43 -3.91
CA ALA A 192 -37.08 43.66 -2.82
C ALA A 192 -37.87 42.46 -3.36
N ILE A 193 -37.84 41.33 -2.66
CA ILE A 193 -38.55 40.09 -3.06
C ILE A 193 -40.08 40.25 -2.97
N GLY A 194 -40.58 41.11 -2.06
CA GLY A 194 -41.99 41.38 -1.93
C GLY A 194 -42.83 40.28 -1.28
N ALA A 195 -42.24 39.21 -0.79
CA ALA A 195 -42.90 38.12 -0.11
C ALA A 195 -42.11 37.69 1.14
N SER A 196 -42.83 37.39 2.24
CA SER A 196 -42.20 36.94 3.50
C SER A 196 -42.55 35.51 3.81
N GLY A 197 -41.57 34.78 4.31
CA GLY A 197 -41.75 33.39 4.67
C GLY A 197 -40.45 32.70 5.12
N THR A 198 -40.57 31.44 5.43
CA THR A 198 -39.43 30.58 5.77
C THR A 198 -39.25 29.51 4.68
N ILE A 199 -38.04 29.41 4.15
CA ILE A 199 -37.65 28.26 3.33
C ILE A 199 -36.78 27.35 4.18
N SER A 200 -37.06 26.06 4.09
CA SER A 200 -36.19 25.00 4.68
C SER A 200 -35.67 24.09 3.58
N ILE A 201 -34.35 23.91 3.56
CA ILE A 201 -33.62 23.08 2.60
C ILE A 201 -33.06 21.90 3.38
N ASN A 202 -33.56 20.68 3.13
CA ASN A 202 -33.18 19.45 3.86
C ASN A 202 -33.20 19.62 5.40
N GLY A 203 -34.12 20.46 5.94
CA GLY A 203 -34.23 20.72 7.38
C GLY A 203 -33.50 21.99 7.87
N SER A 204 -32.60 22.58 7.07
CA SER A 204 -32.00 23.88 7.37
C SER A 204 -32.94 25.01 6.97
N SER A 205 -33.39 25.77 7.93
CA SER A 205 -34.43 26.79 7.72
C SER A 205 -33.86 28.22 7.77
N VAL A 206 -34.29 29.05 6.84
CA VAL A 206 -33.95 30.46 6.80
C VAL A 206 -35.20 31.32 6.58
N ASP A 207 -35.26 32.41 7.33
CA ASP A 207 -36.35 33.40 7.23
C ASP A 207 -36.01 34.47 6.20
N ILE A 208 -36.96 34.73 5.32
CA ILE A 208 -36.91 35.78 4.29
C ILE A 208 -38.00 36.78 4.58
N ASP A 209 -37.63 38.07 4.63
CA ASP A 209 -38.58 39.18 4.83
C ASP A 209 -38.92 39.82 3.47
N ALA A 210 -40.16 40.35 3.37
CA ALA A 210 -40.64 40.99 2.15
C ALA A 210 -39.77 42.17 1.66
N ASN A 211 -39.02 42.79 2.56
CA ASN A 211 -38.11 43.88 2.27
C ASN A 211 -36.69 43.46 1.93
N ASP A 212 -36.35 42.17 2.08
CA ASP A 212 -35.03 41.66 1.71
C ASP A 212 -34.76 41.91 0.23
N THR A 213 -33.59 42.41 -0.07
CA THR A 213 -33.13 42.55 -1.47
C THR A 213 -32.86 41.19 -2.09
N MET A 214 -32.94 41.12 -3.41
CA MET A 214 -32.62 39.86 -4.14
C MET A 214 -31.22 39.34 -3.82
N ALA A 215 -30.24 40.20 -3.52
CA ALA A 215 -28.91 39.84 -3.10
C ALA A 215 -28.90 39.22 -1.69
N GLU A 216 -29.66 39.81 -0.73
CA GLU A 216 -29.76 39.22 0.61
C GLU A 216 -30.47 37.89 0.60
N VAL A 217 -31.51 37.72 -0.22
CA VAL A 217 -32.19 36.43 -0.42
C VAL A 217 -31.25 35.41 -1.03
N TYR A 218 -30.45 35.79 -2.03
CA TYR A 218 -29.45 34.95 -2.62
C TYR A 218 -28.46 34.41 -1.58
N GLU A 219 -27.89 35.27 -0.74
CA GLU A 219 -26.97 34.87 0.33
C GLU A 219 -27.63 34.00 1.41
N LYS A 220 -28.87 34.33 1.78
CA LYS A 220 -29.67 33.55 2.74
C LYS A 220 -29.95 32.11 2.22
N ILE A 221 -30.35 31.98 0.95
CA ILE A 221 -30.59 30.67 0.33
C ILE A 221 -29.27 29.93 0.20
N ARG A 222 -28.17 30.60 -0.19
CA ARG A 222 -26.86 30.00 -0.27
C ARG A 222 -26.41 29.42 1.06
N ALA A 223 -26.50 30.16 2.14
CA ALA A 223 -26.15 29.72 3.48
C ALA A 223 -27.04 28.56 3.96
N ALA A 224 -28.34 28.59 3.68
CA ALA A 224 -29.25 27.51 4.02
C ALA A 224 -29.00 26.25 3.18
N ALA A 225 -28.64 26.41 1.89
CA ALA A 225 -28.31 25.32 1.01
C ALA A 225 -26.98 24.62 1.44
N GLU A 226 -25.98 25.41 1.78
CA GLU A 226 -24.70 24.91 2.29
C GLU A 226 -24.91 24.07 3.56
N VAL A 227 -25.69 24.53 4.53
CA VAL A 227 -26.04 23.76 5.73
C VAL A 227 -26.96 22.56 5.41
N GLY A 228 -27.86 22.70 4.41
CA GLY A 228 -28.77 21.66 3.95
C GLY A 228 -28.16 20.64 2.96
N GLU A 229 -26.84 20.67 2.75
CA GLU A 229 -26.13 19.81 1.79
C GLU A 229 -26.69 19.89 0.36
N ALA A 230 -27.00 21.09 -0.05
CA ALA A 230 -27.42 21.40 -1.39
C ALA A 230 -26.52 22.48 -1.98
N GLU A 231 -26.31 22.43 -3.27
CA GLU A 231 -25.57 23.43 -4.04
C GLU A 231 -26.55 24.28 -4.83
N MET A 232 -26.28 25.57 -4.89
CA MET A 232 -27.07 26.49 -5.73
C MET A 232 -26.73 26.32 -7.19
N LYS A 233 -27.74 26.10 -8.02
CA LYS A 233 -27.60 26.19 -9.47
C LYS A 233 -27.78 27.63 -9.91
N THR A 234 -26.82 28.12 -10.66
CA THR A 234 -26.84 29.47 -11.22
C THR A 234 -26.65 29.41 -12.72
N ASP A 235 -27.40 30.21 -13.45
CA ASP A 235 -27.20 30.47 -14.87
C ASP A 235 -27.00 31.97 -15.07
N ASP A 236 -25.88 32.35 -15.66
CA ASP A 236 -25.46 33.78 -15.82
C ASP A 236 -25.51 34.57 -14.51
N GLY A 237 -25.11 33.92 -13.36
CA GLY A 237 -25.11 34.52 -12.04
C GLY A 237 -26.50 34.66 -11.36
N LYS A 238 -27.55 34.12 -11.97
CA LYS A 238 -28.90 34.11 -11.42
C LYS A 238 -29.25 32.74 -10.87
N PHE A 239 -30.01 32.73 -9.78
CA PHE A 239 -30.52 31.51 -9.18
C PHE A 239 -31.53 30.81 -10.08
N THR A 240 -31.29 29.54 -10.38
CA THR A 240 -32.15 28.70 -11.21
C THR A 240 -32.60 27.42 -10.52
N GLY A 241 -32.24 27.23 -9.25
CA GLY A 241 -32.63 26.09 -8.44
C GLY A 241 -31.51 25.60 -7.55
N LEU A 242 -31.77 24.46 -6.93
CA LEU A 242 -30.84 23.75 -6.04
C LEU A 242 -30.56 22.36 -6.57
N GLN A 243 -29.44 21.81 -6.22
CA GLN A 243 -29.11 20.40 -6.43
C GLN A 243 -28.49 19.83 -5.16
N ALA A 244 -28.67 18.56 -4.90
CA ALA A 244 -27.98 17.89 -3.82
C ALA A 244 -26.47 17.95 -4.03
N SER A 245 -25.66 18.08 -2.98
CA SER A 245 -24.20 18.08 -3.09
C SER A 245 -23.68 16.71 -3.55
N ARG A 246 -24.43 15.63 -3.30
CA ARG A 246 -24.07 14.26 -3.60
C ARG A 246 -24.76 13.69 -4.82
N TYR A 247 -24.08 12.68 -5.38
CA TYR A 247 -24.65 11.80 -6.39
C TYR A 247 -25.42 10.64 -5.75
N GLY A 248 -26.35 10.06 -6.50
CA GLY A 248 -26.94 8.79 -6.18
C GLY A 248 -28.35 8.84 -5.63
N SER A 249 -28.94 7.67 -5.47
CA SER A 249 -30.30 7.49 -5.01
C SER A 249 -30.50 7.82 -3.52
N SER A 250 -29.41 7.84 -2.74
CA SER A 250 -29.41 8.23 -1.33
C SER A 250 -29.41 9.76 -1.13
N ALA A 251 -29.04 10.53 -2.17
CA ALA A 251 -29.07 11.98 -2.10
C ALA A 251 -30.49 12.53 -2.17
N SER A 252 -30.92 13.20 -1.11
CA SER A 252 -32.26 13.83 -1.03
C SER A 252 -32.16 15.33 -1.24
N LEU A 253 -33.17 15.89 -1.89
CA LEU A 253 -33.41 17.33 -1.95
C LEU A 253 -34.88 17.56 -1.61
N VAL A 254 -35.11 18.09 -0.41
CA VAL A 254 -36.44 18.39 0.09
C VAL A 254 -36.49 19.88 0.50
N LEU A 255 -37.34 20.63 -0.16
CA LEU A 255 -37.57 22.05 0.15
C LEU A 255 -38.93 22.19 0.78
N THR A 256 -39.01 22.93 1.85
CA THR A 256 -40.31 23.25 2.51
C THR A 256 -40.45 24.75 2.60
N PHE A 257 -41.60 25.22 2.15
CA PHE A 257 -41.98 26.63 2.14
C PHE A 257 -43.09 26.89 3.13
N SER A 258 -43.02 27.98 3.88
CA SER A 258 -44.05 28.44 4.82
C SER A 258 -44.18 29.95 4.76
N GLY A 259 -45.37 30.47 4.46
CA GLY A 259 -45.65 31.90 4.52
C GLY A 259 -45.76 32.40 5.98
N LYS A 260 -45.30 33.63 6.30
CA LYS A 260 -45.11 34.09 7.68
C LYS A 260 -46.20 35.07 8.15
N ASP A 261 -46.72 35.97 7.30
CA ASP A 261 -47.45 37.16 7.76
C ASP A 261 -48.97 37.13 7.61
N GLY A 262 -49.58 36.00 7.27
CA GLY A 262 -51.01 35.91 7.02
C GLY A 262 -51.52 36.75 5.82
N VAL A 263 -50.66 37.55 5.22
CA VAL A 263 -50.87 38.34 3.99
C VAL A 263 -50.26 37.64 2.79
N THR A 264 -49.05 37.11 2.93
CA THR A 264 -48.40 36.33 1.91
C THR A 264 -48.80 34.84 2.07
N THR A 265 -49.47 34.27 1.09
CA THR A 265 -49.76 32.83 1.12
C THR A 265 -48.48 32.06 0.90
N THR A 266 -48.41 30.81 1.38
CA THR A 266 -47.25 29.90 1.13
C THR A 266 -47.00 29.74 -0.37
N ALA A 267 -48.07 29.75 -1.19
CA ALA A 267 -47.97 29.67 -2.65
C ALA A 267 -47.33 30.91 -3.27
N ASP A 268 -47.71 32.13 -2.78
CA ASP A 268 -47.12 33.39 -3.26
C ASP A 268 -45.64 33.49 -2.87
N PHE A 269 -45.27 33.03 -1.66
CA PHE A 269 -43.90 32.97 -1.20
C PHE A 269 -43.05 31.98 -2.04
N ALA A 270 -43.53 30.78 -2.29
CA ALA A 270 -42.86 29.81 -3.15
C ALA A 270 -42.71 30.35 -4.59
N ALA A 271 -43.76 30.98 -5.13
CA ALA A 271 -43.74 31.60 -6.45
C ALA A 271 -42.73 32.77 -6.55
N ALA A 272 -42.61 33.59 -5.48
CA ALA A 272 -41.62 34.65 -5.41
C ALA A 272 -40.16 34.14 -5.42
N LEU A 273 -39.94 32.91 -4.97
CA LEU A 273 -38.66 32.21 -5.06
C LEU A 273 -38.49 31.39 -6.37
N GLY A 274 -39.45 31.46 -7.28
CA GLY A 274 -39.43 30.76 -8.58
C GLY A 274 -40.02 29.37 -8.57
N TYR A 275 -40.60 28.90 -7.48
CA TYR A 275 -41.19 27.55 -7.36
C TYR A 275 -42.69 27.60 -7.60
N THR A 276 -43.13 27.11 -8.75
CA THR A 276 -44.55 27.10 -9.14
C THR A 276 -45.06 25.70 -9.50
N ALA A 277 -44.17 24.73 -9.67
CA ALA A 277 -44.51 23.37 -10.08
C ALA A 277 -43.97 22.36 -9.08
N ASP A 278 -44.50 21.13 -9.12
CA ASP A 278 -44.04 19.96 -8.35
C ASP A 278 -44.12 20.14 -6.80
N LEU A 279 -44.95 21.05 -6.33
CA LEU A 279 -45.16 21.31 -4.92
C LEU A 279 -46.36 20.51 -4.36
N THR A 280 -46.17 19.89 -3.21
CA THR A 280 -47.25 19.21 -2.46
C THR A 280 -47.63 20.05 -1.24
N THR A 281 -48.93 20.36 -1.06
CA THR A 281 -49.38 21.15 0.07
C THR A 281 -49.84 20.23 1.21
N ASP A 282 -49.33 20.44 2.41
CA ASP A 282 -49.85 19.82 3.62
C ASP A 282 -51.10 20.58 4.12
N ALA A 283 -52.25 19.92 4.04
CA ALA A 283 -53.53 20.53 4.42
C ALA A 283 -53.62 20.87 5.93
N LYS A 284 -52.76 20.35 6.80
CA LYS A 284 -52.74 20.61 8.24
C LYS A 284 -51.88 21.79 8.64
N THR A 285 -50.72 21.91 8.01
CA THR A 285 -49.69 22.91 8.35
C THR A 285 -49.71 24.11 7.41
N GLY A 286 -50.33 23.97 6.24
CA GLY A 286 -50.34 25.00 5.20
C GLY A 286 -48.96 25.18 4.54
N THR A 287 -48.02 24.31 4.83
CA THR A 287 -46.68 24.30 4.20
C THR A 287 -46.73 23.66 2.83
N MET A 288 -45.88 24.12 1.91
CA MET A 288 -45.67 23.52 0.61
C MET A 288 -44.29 22.85 0.58
N THR A 289 -44.24 21.62 0.10
CA THR A 289 -43.01 20.83 0.05
C THR A 289 -42.70 20.45 -1.37
N TYR A 290 -41.49 20.70 -1.83
CA TYR A 290 -40.87 20.09 -3.00
C TYR A 290 -40.02 18.91 -2.53
N ASP A 291 -40.20 17.75 -3.15
CA ASP A 291 -39.41 16.52 -2.88
C ASP A 291 -38.94 16.00 -4.23
N ALA A 292 -37.64 16.07 -4.47
CA ALA A 292 -37.04 15.64 -5.74
C ALA A 292 -37.37 14.20 -6.08
N ALA A 293 -37.48 13.32 -5.08
CA ALA A 293 -37.85 11.92 -5.28
C ALA A 293 -39.30 11.77 -5.80
N LYS A 294 -40.22 12.55 -5.25
CA LYS A 294 -41.63 12.55 -5.70
C LYS A 294 -41.84 13.28 -7.04
N ALA A 295 -40.98 14.27 -7.33
CA ALA A 295 -40.98 14.99 -8.61
C ALA A 295 -40.30 14.21 -9.76
N GLY A 296 -39.77 13.01 -9.50
CA GLY A 296 -39.05 12.22 -10.48
C GLY A 296 -37.66 12.79 -10.85
N LYS A 297 -37.12 13.65 -10.01
CA LYS A 297 -35.79 14.30 -10.16
C LYS A 297 -34.81 13.87 -9.07
N ALA A 298 -35.02 12.66 -8.49
CA ALA A 298 -34.10 12.03 -7.55
C ALA A 298 -32.74 11.77 -8.22
N GLY A 299 -31.69 11.78 -7.43
CA GLY A 299 -30.38 11.31 -7.88
C GLY A 299 -30.44 9.83 -8.24
N THR A 300 -29.53 9.39 -9.09
CA THR A 300 -29.41 7.99 -9.49
C THR A 300 -27.98 7.53 -9.32
N ASP A 301 -27.82 6.28 -8.86
CA ASP A 301 -26.51 5.66 -8.75
C ASP A 301 -25.96 5.31 -10.14
N VAL A 302 -24.64 5.29 -10.26
CA VAL A 302 -23.97 4.83 -11.46
C VAL A 302 -24.34 3.36 -11.74
N GLN A 303 -24.58 3.02 -12.99
CA GLN A 303 -24.80 1.63 -13.39
C GLN A 303 -23.61 1.14 -14.22
N VAL A 304 -22.98 0.08 -13.74
CA VAL A 304 -21.79 -0.53 -14.37
C VAL A 304 -22.08 -1.99 -14.67
N GLU A 305 -21.68 -2.41 -15.86
CA GLU A 305 -21.69 -3.80 -16.30
C GLU A 305 -20.26 -4.28 -16.48
N LEU A 306 -19.95 -5.47 -15.94
CA LEU A 306 -18.65 -6.11 -16.09
C LEU A 306 -18.58 -6.86 -17.42
N SER A 307 -17.50 -6.69 -18.14
CA SER A 307 -17.22 -7.49 -19.34
C SER A 307 -16.46 -8.75 -18.93
N VAL A 308 -17.16 -9.86 -18.72
CA VAL A 308 -16.57 -11.13 -18.33
C VAL A 308 -16.12 -11.92 -19.54
N GLY A 309 -14.82 -12.26 -19.65
CA GLY A 309 -14.28 -13.06 -20.76
C GLY A 309 -14.43 -12.40 -22.14
N THR A 310 -14.72 -11.10 -22.19
CA THR A 310 -14.92 -10.36 -23.44
C THR A 310 -13.58 -9.92 -24.03
N ALA A 311 -13.43 -10.06 -25.35
CA ALA A 311 -12.22 -9.61 -26.04
C ALA A 311 -12.05 -8.09 -25.95
N ILE A 312 -10.86 -7.66 -25.51
CA ILE A 312 -10.41 -6.26 -25.44
C ILE A 312 -9.46 -6.03 -26.61
N GLY A 313 -9.91 -5.35 -27.67
CA GLY A 313 -9.10 -5.20 -28.88
C GLY A 313 -8.90 -6.53 -29.62
N THR A 314 -7.70 -6.75 -30.15
CA THR A 314 -7.37 -7.93 -30.98
C THR A 314 -6.65 -9.05 -30.22
N THR A 315 -6.09 -8.79 -29.06
CA THR A 315 -5.17 -9.71 -28.35
C THR A 315 -5.52 -10.02 -26.90
N ASP A 316 -6.30 -9.15 -26.24
CA ASP A 316 -6.56 -9.24 -24.82
C ASP A 316 -8.01 -9.62 -24.53
N THR A 317 -8.25 -10.21 -23.36
CA THR A 317 -9.59 -10.53 -22.85
C THR A 317 -9.74 -9.96 -21.45
N SER A 318 -10.93 -9.48 -21.12
CA SER A 318 -11.26 -9.05 -19.76
C SER A 318 -11.23 -10.25 -18.81
N ILE A 319 -10.47 -10.13 -17.71
CA ILE A 319 -10.22 -11.22 -16.76
C ILE A 319 -11.12 -11.17 -15.53
N PHE A 320 -12.20 -10.37 -15.55
CA PHE A 320 -13.21 -10.44 -14.48
C PHE A 320 -13.76 -11.85 -14.33
N SER A 321 -13.88 -12.30 -13.08
CA SER A 321 -14.56 -13.55 -12.75
C SER A 321 -16.05 -13.44 -13.03
N SER A 322 -16.68 -14.57 -13.37
CA SER A 322 -18.14 -14.64 -13.52
C SER A 322 -18.90 -14.52 -12.19
N THR A 323 -18.22 -14.57 -11.06
CA THR A 323 -18.76 -14.43 -9.70
C THR A 323 -18.59 -13.03 -9.12
N ALA A 324 -17.91 -12.14 -9.85
CA ALA A 324 -17.71 -10.77 -9.43
C ALA A 324 -19.04 -10.02 -9.32
N THR A 325 -19.21 -9.29 -8.23
CA THR A 325 -20.41 -8.49 -7.92
C THR A 325 -20.03 -7.01 -7.90
N VAL A 326 -20.97 -6.18 -8.36
CA VAL A 326 -20.84 -4.73 -8.38
C VAL A 326 -21.76 -4.13 -7.34
N ALA A 327 -21.21 -3.35 -6.43
CA ALA A 327 -21.95 -2.47 -5.52
C ALA A 327 -21.69 -1.02 -5.93
N THR A 328 -22.76 -0.21 -5.96
CA THR A 328 -22.68 1.20 -6.34
C THR A 328 -23.33 2.05 -5.25
N ASP A 329 -22.66 3.15 -4.92
CA ASP A 329 -23.17 4.18 -4.02
C ASP A 329 -22.83 5.55 -4.63
N GLY A 330 -23.85 6.21 -5.15
CA GLY A 330 -23.67 7.43 -5.93
C GLY A 330 -22.79 7.21 -7.16
N ASN A 331 -21.63 7.83 -7.20
CA ASN A 331 -20.62 7.68 -8.23
C ASN A 331 -19.47 6.71 -7.86
N ARG A 332 -19.47 6.18 -6.63
CA ARG A 332 -18.51 5.17 -6.19
C ARG A 332 -18.96 3.78 -6.64
N VAL A 333 -18.06 3.06 -7.24
CA VAL A 333 -18.25 1.65 -7.67
C VAL A 333 -17.26 0.79 -6.92
N THR A 334 -17.76 -0.28 -6.33
CA THR A 334 -16.94 -1.31 -5.69
C THR A 334 -17.25 -2.66 -6.31
N ILE A 335 -16.26 -3.31 -6.88
CA ILE A 335 -16.36 -4.64 -7.49
C ILE A 335 -15.67 -5.61 -6.54
N THR A 336 -16.39 -6.64 -6.11
CA THR A 336 -15.87 -7.66 -5.19
C THR A 336 -16.13 -9.06 -5.72
N ASP A 337 -15.24 -10.00 -5.38
CA ASP A 337 -15.40 -11.41 -5.67
C ASP A 337 -15.10 -12.26 -4.43
N ARG A 338 -15.44 -13.54 -4.48
CA ARG A 338 -15.28 -14.50 -3.37
C ARG A 338 -13.85 -14.79 -2.99
N ASP A 339 -12.91 -14.58 -3.92
CA ASP A 339 -11.49 -14.87 -3.74
C ASP A 339 -10.71 -13.71 -3.11
N GLY A 340 -11.41 -12.70 -2.55
CA GLY A 340 -10.79 -11.51 -1.95
C GLY A 340 -10.47 -10.41 -2.97
N PHE A 341 -10.78 -10.62 -4.26
CA PHE A 341 -10.70 -9.55 -5.26
C PHE A 341 -11.58 -8.37 -4.83
N SER A 342 -11.00 -7.19 -4.80
CA SER A 342 -11.72 -5.94 -4.61
C SER A 342 -11.09 -4.85 -5.48
N MET A 343 -11.93 -4.14 -6.21
CA MET A 343 -11.54 -2.98 -7.00
C MET A 343 -12.57 -1.89 -6.78
N SER A 344 -12.14 -0.70 -6.38
CA SER A 344 -13.03 0.45 -6.19
C SER A 344 -12.54 1.64 -7.00
N PHE A 345 -13.48 2.45 -7.49
CA PHE A 345 -13.19 3.65 -8.25
C PHE A 345 -14.37 4.63 -8.21
N LEU A 346 -14.13 5.87 -8.60
CA LEU A 346 -15.16 6.89 -8.80
C LEU A 346 -15.43 7.09 -10.28
N ALA A 347 -16.70 6.98 -10.69
CA ALA A 347 -17.13 7.33 -12.02
C ALA A 347 -17.29 8.86 -12.14
N LYS A 348 -16.74 9.47 -13.18
CA LYS A 348 -16.86 10.92 -13.40
C LYS A 348 -18.25 11.30 -13.91
N GLU A 349 -18.67 12.49 -13.54
CA GLU A 349 -19.98 13.05 -13.89
C GLU A 349 -20.21 13.03 -15.42
N GLY A 350 -21.39 12.60 -15.82
CA GLY A 350 -21.83 12.60 -17.21
C GLY A 350 -21.03 11.70 -18.16
N LYS A 351 -20.07 10.91 -17.63
CA LYS A 351 -19.26 10.02 -18.44
C LYS A 351 -19.86 8.62 -18.48
N THR A 352 -20.02 8.09 -19.69
CA THR A 352 -20.52 6.74 -19.98
C THR A 352 -19.63 6.06 -21.00
N GLY A 353 -19.71 4.74 -21.08
CA GLY A 353 -18.98 3.93 -22.05
C GLY A 353 -18.02 2.93 -21.43
N LYS A 354 -17.29 2.25 -22.29
CA LYS A 354 -16.30 1.25 -21.88
C LYS A 354 -15.06 1.90 -21.33
N THR A 355 -14.52 1.33 -20.26
CA THR A 355 -13.25 1.71 -19.64
C THR A 355 -12.47 0.44 -19.35
N VAL A 356 -11.20 0.43 -19.73
CA VAL A 356 -10.28 -0.67 -19.50
C VAL A 356 -9.28 -0.25 -18.42
N PHE A 357 -9.19 -1.07 -17.38
CA PHE A 357 -8.15 -0.99 -16.37
C PHE A 357 -7.04 -1.96 -16.74
N ASP A 358 -5.85 -1.48 -16.91
CA ASP A 358 -4.64 -2.27 -17.11
C ASP A 358 -3.90 -2.33 -15.77
N VAL A 359 -4.07 -3.42 -15.06
CA VAL A 359 -3.43 -3.68 -13.77
C VAL A 359 -2.07 -4.30 -14.04
N THR A 360 -1.02 -3.61 -13.63
CA THR A 360 0.36 -4.05 -13.85
C THR A 360 1.01 -4.46 -12.54
N ASP A 361 1.93 -5.40 -12.60
CA ASP A 361 2.75 -5.84 -11.46
C ASP A 361 3.99 -4.95 -11.25
N ILE A 362 3.88 -3.68 -11.64
CA ILE A 362 4.96 -2.69 -11.52
C ILE A 362 4.71 -1.85 -10.28
N GLY A 363 5.70 -1.78 -9.40
CA GLY A 363 5.67 -0.95 -8.19
C GLY A 363 6.04 -1.74 -6.94
N ASN A 364 5.82 -3.06 -6.90
CA ASN A 364 6.15 -3.88 -5.74
C ASN A 364 7.64 -3.79 -5.38
N MET A 365 7.94 -3.75 -4.10
CA MET A 365 9.30 -3.85 -3.60
C MET A 365 9.71 -5.32 -3.53
N THR A 366 10.63 -5.74 -4.40
CA THR A 366 11.15 -7.11 -4.42
C THR A 366 12.36 -7.21 -3.50
N LEU A 367 12.28 -8.03 -2.47
CA LEU A 367 13.37 -8.36 -1.54
C LEU A 367 13.96 -9.71 -1.92
N HIS A 368 15.26 -9.77 -2.19
CA HIS A 368 15.96 -11.02 -2.45
C HIS A 368 16.41 -11.64 -1.12
N ILE A 369 15.70 -12.69 -0.69
CA ILE A 369 15.84 -13.33 0.64
C ILE A 369 16.37 -14.76 0.55
N GLY A 370 17.22 -15.05 -0.42
CA GLY A 370 17.79 -16.38 -0.57
C GLY A 370 19.11 -16.38 -1.31
N ALA A 371 19.80 -17.52 -1.30
CA ALA A 371 21.11 -17.70 -1.94
C ALA A 371 21.02 -18.04 -3.44
N ASN A 372 19.83 -18.32 -3.97
CA ASN A 372 19.63 -18.77 -5.35
C ASN A 372 18.68 -17.85 -6.11
N GLU A 373 18.69 -17.97 -7.43
CA GLU A 373 17.79 -17.26 -8.33
C GLU A 373 16.31 -17.52 -7.98
N HIS A 374 15.47 -16.51 -8.13
CA HIS A 374 14.01 -16.51 -7.84
C HIS A 374 13.61 -16.74 -6.37
N GLN A 375 14.52 -16.59 -5.43
CA GLN A 375 14.20 -16.61 -4.01
C GLN A 375 13.88 -15.19 -3.52
N ASN A 376 12.80 -14.63 -4.06
CA ASN A 376 12.34 -13.28 -3.78
C ASN A 376 11.08 -13.27 -2.91
N MET A 377 10.89 -12.20 -2.20
CA MET A 377 9.64 -11.83 -1.55
C MET A 377 9.20 -10.46 -2.06
N ASP A 378 8.03 -10.41 -2.64
CA ASP A 378 7.44 -9.15 -3.08
C ASP A 378 6.64 -8.55 -1.92
N VAL A 379 6.91 -7.30 -1.62
CA VAL A 379 6.26 -6.49 -0.62
C VAL A 379 5.50 -5.38 -1.32
N ARG A 380 4.24 -5.22 -0.93
CA ARG A 380 3.34 -4.23 -1.47
C ARG A 380 2.86 -3.33 -0.34
N ILE A 381 3.03 -2.03 -0.52
CA ILE A 381 2.59 -1.03 0.44
C ILE A 381 1.60 -0.13 -0.29
N GLN A 382 0.36 -0.14 0.19
CA GLN A 382 -0.73 0.62 -0.38
C GLN A 382 -0.55 2.12 -0.12
N GLU A 383 -0.99 2.95 -1.07
CA GLU A 383 -1.07 4.39 -0.86
C GLU A 383 -2.05 4.74 0.26
N ILE A 384 -1.63 5.62 1.15
CA ILE A 384 -2.45 6.11 2.25
C ILE A 384 -2.47 7.65 2.21
N SER A 385 -3.37 8.18 1.42
CA SER A 385 -3.65 9.61 1.31
C SER A 385 -5.12 9.89 1.63
N CYS A 386 -5.49 11.14 1.89
CA CYS A 386 -6.90 11.50 2.07
C CYS A 386 -7.75 11.13 0.86
N GLU A 387 -7.16 11.17 -0.34
CA GLU A 387 -7.84 10.80 -1.58
C GLU A 387 -8.14 9.30 -1.65
N THR A 388 -7.17 8.43 -1.34
CA THR A 388 -7.33 6.97 -1.36
C THR A 388 -8.19 6.45 -0.22
N LEU A 389 -8.20 7.16 0.91
CA LEU A 389 -9.06 6.88 2.06
C LEU A 389 -10.49 7.44 1.90
N TYR A 390 -10.79 8.18 0.82
CA TYR A 390 -12.09 8.82 0.55
C TYR A 390 -12.53 9.81 1.64
N ILE A 391 -11.59 10.51 2.28
CA ILE A 391 -11.83 11.46 3.35
C ILE A 391 -11.50 12.90 2.97
N ASP A 392 -11.16 13.18 1.73
CA ASP A 392 -10.83 14.54 1.26
C ASP A 392 -12.03 15.49 1.22
N ASP A 393 -13.24 14.96 0.98
CA ASP A 393 -14.48 15.73 0.88
C ASP A 393 -15.30 15.73 2.21
N LEU A 394 -14.64 15.54 3.37
CA LEU A 394 -15.34 15.55 4.65
C LEU A 394 -15.79 16.96 5.03
N ASP A 395 -17.08 17.09 5.31
CA ASP A 395 -17.71 18.30 5.83
C ASP A 395 -18.48 17.98 7.12
N VAL A 396 -18.08 18.59 8.24
CA VAL A 396 -18.71 18.42 9.55
C VAL A 396 -19.47 19.67 10.01
N THR A 397 -19.65 20.66 9.15
CA THR A 397 -20.40 21.89 9.46
C THR A 397 -21.89 21.61 9.66
N THR A 398 -22.38 20.50 9.09
CA THR A 398 -23.76 20.03 9.25
C THR A 398 -23.83 18.78 10.12
N VAL A 399 -24.97 18.52 10.76
CA VAL A 399 -25.17 17.32 11.58
C VAL A 399 -25.10 16.04 10.71
N THR A 400 -25.75 16.08 9.56
CA THR A 400 -25.77 14.97 8.60
C THR A 400 -24.39 14.75 7.94
N GLY A 401 -23.64 15.83 7.68
CA GLY A 401 -22.27 15.79 7.22
C GLY A 401 -21.35 15.16 8.26
N ALA A 402 -21.49 15.57 9.53
CA ALA A 402 -20.73 15.00 10.63
C ALA A 402 -21.02 13.49 10.84
N ASP A 403 -22.29 13.04 10.75
CA ASP A 403 -22.66 11.63 10.85
C ASP A 403 -22.02 10.80 9.71
N ARG A 404 -21.96 11.36 8.51
CA ARG A 404 -21.29 10.71 7.37
C ARG A 404 -19.78 10.71 7.51
N ALA A 405 -19.21 11.80 8.02
CA ALA A 405 -17.78 11.87 8.31
C ALA A 405 -17.36 10.75 9.29
N ILE A 406 -18.19 10.46 10.30
CA ILE A 406 -17.95 9.35 11.23
C ILE A 406 -17.87 8.03 10.46
N SER A 407 -18.84 7.74 9.58
CA SER A 407 -18.85 6.50 8.79
C SER A 407 -17.64 6.41 7.83
N ALA A 408 -17.32 7.48 7.13
CA ALA A 408 -16.18 7.53 6.22
C ALA A 408 -14.84 7.35 6.96
N LEU A 409 -14.73 7.93 8.16
CA LEU A 409 -13.54 7.77 9.00
C LEU A 409 -13.43 6.36 9.61
N ASP A 410 -14.56 5.70 9.94
CA ASP A 410 -14.56 4.31 10.36
C ASP A 410 -14.08 3.39 9.23
N ASP A 411 -14.50 3.65 7.98
CA ASP A 411 -13.99 2.94 6.80
C ASP A 411 -12.50 3.21 6.58
N ALA A 412 -12.06 4.45 6.70
CA ALA A 412 -10.64 4.83 6.56
C ALA A 412 -9.76 4.15 7.64
N ILE A 413 -10.21 4.12 8.90
CA ILE A 413 -9.53 3.42 9.99
C ILE A 413 -9.43 1.92 9.69
N ALA A 414 -10.49 1.33 9.15
CA ALA A 414 -10.48 -0.08 8.75
C ALA A 414 -9.46 -0.34 7.62
N MET A 415 -9.38 0.54 6.62
CA MET A 415 -8.39 0.44 5.52
C MET A 415 -6.95 0.54 6.05
N VAL A 416 -6.66 1.51 6.93
CA VAL A 416 -5.32 1.64 7.54
C VAL A 416 -5.00 0.43 8.42
N SER A 417 -5.97 -0.11 9.16
CA SER A 417 -5.78 -1.32 9.96
C SER A 417 -5.48 -2.55 9.10
N ASP A 418 -6.13 -2.68 7.94
CA ASP A 418 -5.85 -3.76 6.98
C ASP A 418 -4.43 -3.62 6.42
N ALA A 419 -4.02 -2.42 6.02
CA ALA A 419 -2.67 -2.13 5.55
C ALA A 419 -1.61 -2.50 6.61
N ARG A 420 -1.82 -2.11 7.88
CA ARG A 420 -0.95 -2.48 9.01
C ARG A 420 -0.90 -3.99 9.25
N SER A 421 -2.05 -4.66 9.16
CA SER A 421 -2.11 -6.12 9.30
C SER A 421 -1.28 -6.84 8.22
N LYS A 422 -1.31 -6.34 6.99
CA LYS A 422 -0.48 -6.85 5.88
C LYS A 422 1.01 -6.62 6.13
N ILE A 423 1.39 -5.42 6.57
CA ILE A 423 2.78 -5.11 6.93
C ILE A 423 3.27 -6.04 8.03
N GLY A 424 2.48 -6.23 9.10
CA GLY A 424 2.81 -7.17 10.17
C GLY A 424 2.93 -8.62 9.69
N ALA A 425 2.13 -9.04 8.71
CA ALA A 425 2.28 -10.35 8.08
C ALA A 425 3.59 -10.47 7.28
N TYR A 426 4.00 -9.41 6.58
CA TYR A 426 5.29 -9.37 5.89
C TYR A 426 6.47 -9.38 6.86
N GLU A 427 6.40 -8.64 7.97
CA GLU A 427 7.43 -8.66 9.03
C GLU A 427 7.60 -10.06 9.61
N ASN A 428 6.52 -10.73 9.99
CA ASN A 428 6.56 -12.10 10.47
C ASN A 428 7.20 -13.06 9.43
N ARG A 429 6.86 -12.92 8.16
CA ARG A 429 7.46 -13.74 7.09
C ARG A 429 8.96 -13.49 6.95
N LEU A 430 9.42 -12.23 7.06
CA LEU A 430 10.84 -11.88 7.02
C LEU A 430 11.58 -12.42 8.25
N GLU A 431 10.99 -12.36 9.44
CA GLU A 431 11.56 -12.91 10.67
C GLU A 431 11.77 -14.44 10.56
N TYR A 432 10.74 -15.16 10.07
CA TYR A 432 10.88 -16.59 9.81
C TYR A 432 11.90 -16.89 8.71
N ALA A 433 11.97 -16.07 7.66
CA ALA A 433 12.95 -16.22 6.61
C ALA A 433 14.36 -16.01 7.16
N THR A 434 14.61 -14.96 7.92
CA THR A 434 15.91 -14.68 8.57
C THR A 434 16.33 -15.84 9.47
N SER A 435 15.46 -16.30 10.36
CA SER A 435 15.74 -17.45 11.24
C SER A 435 16.06 -18.73 10.46
N SER A 436 15.40 -18.95 9.33
CA SER A 436 15.69 -20.06 8.44
C SER A 436 17.04 -19.91 7.74
N LEU A 437 17.35 -18.70 7.25
CA LEU A 437 18.64 -18.40 6.60
C LEU A 437 19.81 -18.59 7.57
N ASP A 438 19.70 -18.09 8.80
CA ASP A 438 20.71 -18.24 9.83
C ASP A 438 20.95 -19.72 10.17
N THR A 439 19.88 -20.51 10.28
CA THR A 439 20.00 -21.97 10.49
C THR A 439 20.66 -22.68 9.30
N PHE A 440 20.35 -22.24 8.07
CA PHE A 440 21.00 -22.77 6.87
C PHE A 440 22.48 -22.43 6.81
N GLU A 441 22.84 -21.18 7.16
CA GLU A 441 24.22 -20.70 7.23
C GLU A 441 25.04 -21.50 8.25
N GLU A 442 24.49 -21.68 9.47
CA GLU A 442 25.12 -22.48 10.52
C GLU A 442 25.39 -23.92 10.05
N ASN A 443 24.37 -24.59 9.50
CA ASN A 443 24.51 -25.95 8.99
C ASN A 443 25.50 -26.06 7.83
N MET A 444 25.52 -25.06 6.93
CA MET A 444 26.44 -25.04 5.80
C MET A 444 27.87 -24.79 6.26
N THR A 445 28.08 -23.93 7.24
CA THR A 445 29.37 -23.65 7.88
C THR A 445 29.90 -24.90 8.59
N ASP A 446 29.05 -25.61 9.34
CA ASP A 446 29.42 -26.88 10.00
C ASP A 446 29.78 -27.97 8.96
N ALA A 447 29.02 -28.07 7.85
CA ALA A 447 29.34 -29.00 6.78
C ALA A 447 30.66 -28.66 6.06
N MET A 448 30.94 -27.37 5.84
CA MET A 448 32.19 -26.88 5.28
C MET A 448 33.37 -27.18 6.21
N SER A 449 33.19 -26.89 7.52
CA SER A 449 34.21 -27.20 8.56
C SER A 449 34.60 -28.66 8.56
N ARG A 450 33.62 -29.58 8.53
CA ARG A 450 33.91 -31.03 8.43
C ARG A 450 34.67 -31.44 7.16
N LEU A 451 34.49 -30.69 6.08
CA LEU A 451 35.17 -30.99 4.81
C LEU A 451 36.58 -30.41 4.79
N THR A 452 36.75 -29.17 5.27
CA THR A 452 37.99 -28.37 5.10
C THR A 452 38.88 -28.31 6.29
N ASP A 453 38.35 -28.40 7.53
CA ASP A 453 39.13 -28.17 8.73
C ASP A 453 39.91 -29.40 9.12
N VAL A 454 41.06 -29.19 9.75
CA VAL A 454 41.95 -30.22 10.22
C VAL A 454 41.72 -30.52 11.70
N ASP A 455 41.68 -31.79 12.06
CA ASP A 455 41.79 -32.18 13.47
C ASP A 455 43.21 -31.87 13.96
N MET A 456 43.36 -30.82 14.73
CA MET A 456 44.61 -30.32 15.25
C MET A 456 45.34 -31.37 16.11
N ALA A 457 44.61 -32.23 16.86
CA ALA A 457 45.20 -33.23 17.73
C ALA A 457 45.80 -34.37 16.90
N GLU A 458 45.07 -34.84 15.86
CA GLU A 458 45.55 -35.87 14.94
C GLU A 458 46.74 -35.33 14.14
N GLU A 459 46.66 -34.14 13.57
CA GLU A 459 47.71 -33.59 12.73
C GLU A 459 48.98 -33.22 13.54
N MET A 460 48.87 -32.81 14.79
CA MET A 460 50.02 -32.66 15.69
C MET A 460 50.71 -34.00 15.96
N THR A 461 49.92 -35.05 16.08
CA THR A 461 50.50 -36.42 16.25
C THR A 461 51.24 -36.82 14.99
N ASN A 462 50.66 -36.59 13.81
CA ASN A 462 51.31 -36.83 12.52
C ASN A 462 52.60 -36.01 12.36
N TYR A 463 52.54 -34.74 12.70
CA TYR A 463 53.70 -33.84 12.68
C TYR A 463 54.84 -34.36 13.55
N THR A 464 54.54 -34.73 14.80
CA THR A 464 55.51 -35.25 15.73
C THR A 464 56.12 -36.56 15.20
N GLN A 465 55.30 -37.44 14.66
CA GLN A 465 55.76 -38.69 14.05
C GLN A 465 56.71 -38.46 12.86
N TYR A 466 56.34 -37.53 11.95
CA TYR A 466 57.21 -37.21 10.80
C TYR A 466 58.51 -36.54 11.23
N ASN A 467 58.49 -35.71 12.27
CA ASN A 467 59.70 -35.10 12.83
C ASN A 467 60.66 -36.14 13.41
N VAL A 468 60.14 -37.10 14.18
CA VAL A 468 60.94 -38.22 14.71
C VAL A 468 61.48 -39.10 13.55
N LEU A 469 60.64 -39.39 12.55
CA LEU A 469 61.07 -40.16 11.38
C LEU A 469 62.13 -39.42 10.54
N GLN A 470 62.08 -38.11 10.45
CA GLN A 470 63.11 -37.30 9.77
C GLN A 470 64.42 -37.40 10.51
N GLN A 471 64.44 -37.25 11.85
CA GLN A 471 65.63 -37.37 12.65
C GLN A 471 66.23 -38.76 12.57
N ALA A 472 65.39 -39.80 12.68
CA ALA A 472 65.84 -41.18 12.51
C ALA A 472 66.38 -41.47 11.09
N GLY A 473 65.68 -40.91 10.05
CA GLY A 473 66.09 -41.07 8.66
C GLY A 473 67.46 -40.45 8.36
N VAL A 474 67.75 -39.28 8.92
CA VAL A 474 69.09 -38.68 8.83
C VAL A 474 70.16 -39.53 9.49
N SER A 475 69.88 -40.13 10.66
CA SER A 475 70.81 -41.04 11.37
C SER A 475 71.06 -42.31 10.54
N VAL A 476 70.00 -42.94 10.01
CA VAL A 476 70.13 -44.16 9.15
C VAL A 476 70.84 -43.83 7.85
N LEU A 477 70.64 -42.63 7.27
CA LEU A 477 71.37 -42.18 6.06
C LEU A 477 72.86 -42.09 6.33
N SER A 478 73.26 -41.50 7.47
CA SER A 478 74.65 -41.46 7.92
C SER A 478 75.20 -42.86 8.07
N GLN A 479 74.52 -43.77 8.74
CA GLN A 479 74.95 -45.15 8.90
C GLN A 479 75.04 -45.92 7.57
N ALA A 480 74.11 -45.62 6.64
CA ALA A 480 74.13 -46.26 5.30
C ALA A 480 75.33 -45.75 4.46
N ASN A 481 75.81 -44.50 4.67
CA ASN A 481 76.98 -43.92 4.03
C ASN A 481 78.30 -44.49 4.61
N ASP A 482 78.30 -44.86 5.92
CA ASP A 482 79.50 -45.45 6.57
C ASP A 482 79.76 -46.90 6.21
N LEU A 483 78.72 -47.66 5.83
CA LEU A 483 78.79 -49.06 5.45
C LEU A 483 79.84 -49.37 4.32
N PRO A 484 79.88 -48.67 3.21
CA PRO A 484 80.90 -48.86 2.17
C PRO A 484 82.33 -48.58 2.63
N GLN A 485 82.50 -47.59 3.52
CA GLN A 485 83.80 -47.18 4.09
C GLN A 485 84.30 -48.28 5.03
N ASN A 486 83.42 -48.84 5.89
CA ASN A 486 83.80 -49.98 6.77
C ASN A 486 84.15 -51.22 5.96
N VAL A 487 83.51 -51.50 4.85
CA VAL A 487 83.90 -52.64 3.95
C VAL A 487 85.19 -52.33 3.24
N LEU A 488 85.50 -51.12 2.83
CA LEU A 488 86.74 -50.73 2.22
C LEU A 488 87.91 -50.85 3.20
N SER A 489 87.72 -50.49 4.49
CA SER A 489 88.71 -50.67 5.55
C SER A 489 89.00 -52.14 5.92
N LEU A 490 88.08 -53.08 5.64
CA LEU A 490 88.26 -54.53 5.80
C LEU A 490 88.95 -55.17 4.63
N LEU A 491 89.07 -54.48 3.49
CA LEU A 491 89.74 -54.96 2.26
C LEU A 491 91.17 -54.40 2.08
N GLN A 492 91.57 -53.48 2.93
CA GLN A 492 92.95 -52.97 3.08
C GLN A 492 93.68 -53.70 4.21
#